data_b8d850ab17db1877d75f6531d2161be9
#
_entry.id   b8d850ab17db1877d75f6531d2161be9
#
_cell.length_a   1.000
_cell.length_b   1.000
_cell.length_c   1.000
_cell.angle_alpha   90.00
_cell.angle_beta   90.00
_cell.angle_gamma   90.00
#
_symmetry.space_group_name_H-M   'P 1'
#
loop_
_entity.id
_entity.type
_entity.pdbx_description
1 polymer ?
#
loop_
_entity_poly.entity_id
_entity_poly.type
_entity_poly.pdbx_seq_one_letter_code
_entity_poly.pdbx_strand_id
1 'polypeptide(L)' 'MKKVPLTPATELKVNNIRGFYIRKVKPFGTSARVDCPKEHLGKTVYLVILNNDE' A
#
# COMPACT_ATOMS: atom_id res chain seq x y z
N MET A 1 16.60 -7.91 -5.07
CA MET A 1 15.37 -7.12 -4.91
C MET A 1 15.19 -6.69 -3.47
N LYS A 2 14.80 -5.46 -3.28
CA LYS A 2 14.62 -4.94 -1.94
C LYS A 2 13.40 -5.56 -1.27
N LYS A 3 13.55 -5.93 -0.02
CA LYS A 3 12.49 -6.55 0.73
C LYS A 3 11.79 -5.50 1.59
N VAL A 4 10.47 -5.48 1.55
CA VAL A 4 9.67 -4.54 2.33
C VAL A 4 9.19 -5.29 3.57
N PRO A 5 9.58 -4.84 4.76
CA PRO A 5 9.19 -5.54 5.98
C PRO A 5 7.69 -5.35 6.25
N LEU A 6 7.08 -6.42 6.74
CA LEU A 6 5.68 -6.40 7.12
C LEU A 6 5.59 -6.36 8.63
N THR A 7 4.78 -5.43 9.15
CA THR A 7 4.50 -5.36 10.57
C THR A 7 3.16 -6.05 10.80
N PRO A 8 3.16 -7.24 11.37
CA PRO A 8 1.90 -7.98 11.57
C PRO A 8 0.97 -7.25 12.52
N ALA A 9 -0.29 -7.13 12.11
CA ALA A 9 -1.28 -6.47 12.93
C ALA A 9 -2.67 -6.80 12.39
N THR A 10 -3.68 -6.63 13.22
CA THR A 10 -5.05 -6.88 12.80
C THR A 10 -5.81 -5.60 12.58
N GLU A 11 -5.25 -4.49 12.97
CA GLU A 11 -5.89 -3.21 12.71
C GLU A 11 -4.84 -2.11 12.62
N LEU A 12 -5.20 -1.04 11.93
CA LEU A 12 -4.31 0.08 11.70
C LEU A 12 -5.08 1.36 11.90
N LYS A 13 -4.52 2.28 12.68
CA LYS A 13 -5.12 3.58 12.90
C LYS A 13 -4.20 4.65 12.36
N VAL A 14 -4.69 5.46 11.45
CA VAL A 14 -3.89 6.50 10.80
C VAL A 14 -4.63 7.83 10.85
N ASN A 15 -3.89 8.88 11.18
CA ASN A 15 -4.46 10.23 11.25
C ASN A 15 -3.79 11.14 10.25
N ASN A 16 -4.44 12.26 9.98
CA ASN A 16 -3.87 13.30 9.12
C ASN A 16 -3.55 12.79 7.73
N ILE A 17 -4.53 12.16 7.10
CA ILE A 17 -4.36 11.62 5.76
C ILE A 17 -5.28 12.38 4.80
N ARG A 18 -4.94 12.35 3.51
CA ARG A 18 -5.80 12.93 2.48
C ARG A 18 -6.92 11.99 2.10
N GLY A 19 -6.68 10.69 2.26
CA GLY A 19 -7.66 9.70 1.89
C GLY A 19 -6.96 8.39 1.62
N PHE A 20 -7.70 7.46 1.07
CA PHE A 20 -7.13 6.15 0.75
C PHE A 20 -7.87 5.53 -0.43
N TYR A 21 -7.19 4.57 -1.06
CA TYR A 21 -7.77 3.78 -2.12
C TYR A 21 -7.83 2.34 -1.68
N ILE A 22 -8.80 1.62 -2.18
CA ILE A 22 -8.88 0.18 -2.00
C ILE A 22 -8.47 -0.42 -3.33
N ARG A 23 -7.38 -1.18 -3.34
CA ARG A 23 -6.83 -1.70 -4.58
C ARG A 23 -6.43 -3.14 -4.43
N LYS A 24 -6.37 -3.84 -5.55
CA LYS A 24 -5.89 -5.21 -5.58
C LYS A 24 -4.47 -5.22 -6.09
N VAL A 25 -3.62 -6.02 -5.46
CA VAL A 25 -2.22 -6.10 -5.85
C VAL A 25 -2.10 -6.84 -7.16
N LYS A 26 -1.49 -6.21 -8.15
CA LYS A 26 -1.30 -6.76 -9.48
C LYS A 26 0.18 -6.77 -9.83
N PRO A 27 0.58 -7.58 -10.82
CA PRO A 27 2.00 -7.66 -11.19
C PRO A 27 2.63 -6.31 -11.51
N PHE A 28 1.92 -5.46 -12.26
CA PHE A 28 2.34 -4.09 -12.49
C PHE A 28 1.30 -3.40 -13.35
N GLY A 29 1.40 -2.08 -13.41
CA GLY A 29 0.45 -1.29 -14.16
C GLY A 29 1.16 -0.28 -15.04
N THR A 30 0.37 0.60 -15.64
CA THR A 30 0.90 1.63 -16.52
C THR A 30 1.08 2.96 -15.82
N SER A 31 0.56 3.07 -14.60
CA SER A 31 0.67 4.29 -13.82
C SER A 31 1.87 4.22 -12.90
N ALA A 32 2.08 5.30 -12.14
CA ALA A 32 3.07 5.28 -11.08
C ALA A 32 2.69 4.19 -10.10
N ARG A 33 3.67 3.65 -9.40
CA ARG A 33 3.42 2.49 -8.57
C ARG A 33 4.21 2.53 -7.28
N VAL A 34 3.76 1.72 -6.34
CA VAL A 34 4.40 1.54 -5.05
C VAL A 34 4.79 0.07 -4.96
N ASP A 35 5.97 -0.22 -4.44
CA ASP A 35 6.43 -1.60 -4.32
C ASP A 35 5.60 -2.37 -3.32
N CYS A 36 5.30 -3.61 -3.66
CA CYS A 36 4.60 -4.52 -2.77
C CYS A 36 5.16 -5.92 -3.01
N PRO A 37 5.49 -6.65 -1.95
CA PRO A 37 6.04 -8.00 -2.13
C PRO A 37 5.12 -8.89 -2.94
N LYS A 38 5.70 -9.75 -3.76
CA LYS A 38 4.94 -10.62 -4.64
C LYS A 38 4.03 -11.58 -3.89
N GLU A 39 4.37 -11.89 -2.65
CA GLU A 39 3.54 -12.82 -1.89
C GLU A 39 2.13 -12.30 -1.67
N HIS A 40 1.91 -11.01 -1.90
CA HIS A 40 0.59 -10.41 -1.71
C HIS A 40 -0.19 -10.23 -3.01
N LEU A 41 0.30 -10.79 -4.10
CA LEU A 41 -0.42 -10.69 -5.37
C LEU A 41 -1.85 -11.22 -5.21
N GLY A 42 -2.80 -10.49 -5.75
CA GLY A 42 -4.20 -10.88 -5.67
C GLY A 42 -4.90 -10.43 -4.41
N LYS A 43 -4.17 -9.90 -3.45
CA LYS A 43 -4.75 -9.43 -2.20
C LYS A 43 -5.30 -8.03 -2.35
N THR A 44 -6.32 -7.73 -1.55
CA THR A 44 -6.88 -6.39 -1.50
C THR A 44 -6.13 -5.61 -0.44
N VAL A 45 -5.74 -4.40 -0.78
CA VAL A 45 -4.96 -3.57 0.14
C VAL A 45 -5.56 -2.18 0.21
N TYR A 46 -5.17 -1.46 1.26
CA TYR A 46 -5.47 -0.04 1.35
C TYR A 46 -4.22 0.73 0.97
N LEU A 47 -4.37 1.69 0.09
CA LEU A 47 -3.30 2.60 -0.28
C LEU A 47 -3.64 3.94 0.35
N VAL A 48 -2.93 4.30 1.40
CA VAL A 48 -3.21 5.49 2.19
C VAL A 48 -2.34 6.64 1.72
N ILE A 49 -2.98 7.76 1.40
CA ILE A 49 -2.27 8.96 0.98
C ILE A 49 -2.15 9.87 2.19
N LEU A 50 -0.94 10.11 2.60
CA LEU A 50 -0.69 10.95 3.76
C LEU A 50 -0.81 12.42 3.39
N ASN A 51 -1.13 13.21 4.37
CA ASN A 51 -1.32 14.64 4.18
C ASN A 51 -0.02 15.36 4.56
N ASN A 52 1.02 15.14 3.75
CA ASN A 52 2.30 15.77 4.00
C ASN A 52 2.63 16.76 2.89
N ASP A 53 3.72 17.47 3.05
CA ASP A 53 4.08 18.55 2.15
C ASP A 53 4.86 18.13 0.94
N GLU A 54 5.09 16.92 0.74
CA GLU A 54 5.95 16.50 -0.32
C GLU A 54 5.33 16.56 -1.71
#